data_581f3f2b249759b20bead8c30a986bcc
#
_entry.id   581f3f2b249759b20bead8c30a986bcc
#
_cell.length_a   1.000
_cell.length_b   1.000
_cell.length_c   1.000
_cell.angle_alpha   90.00
_cell.angle_beta   90.00
_cell.angle_gamma   90.00
#
_symmetry.space_group_name_H-M   'P 1'
#
loop_
_entity.id
_entity.type
_entity.pdbx_description
1 polymer ?
#
loop_
_entity_poly.entity_id
_entity_poly.type
_entity_poly.pdbx_seq_one_letter_code
_entity_poly.pdbx_strand_id
1 'polypeptide(L)'
;MNEPHGGKLIYNVLSERERSKIMEQEDEFQKIVINDELVKDVKNIGFGIYSPLKGFLNEEEFESVIDCMRLPNGVAWSIPIVLDTDEDVEDEILLINKEGKVIALMNVTDIYGYNKEYFVENVFRTKDKNHPGVSDIYNMKKKLIGGEIKLIDTEKEPFYNYNLDPKETRIL
;
A
#
# COMPACT_ATOMS: atom_id res chain seq x y z
N MET A 1 8.72 -25.91 -4.08
CA MET A 1 8.11 -24.59 -4.22
C MET A 1 9.09 -23.54 -3.72
N ASN A 2 9.32 -22.46 -4.44
CA ASN A 2 10.25 -21.41 -4.01
C ASN A 2 9.67 -20.63 -2.82
N GLU A 3 10.54 -20.19 -1.90
CA GLU A 3 10.12 -19.31 -0.81
C GLU A 3 9.58 -17.98 -1.33
N PRO A 4 8.59 -17.37 -0.66
CA PRO A 4 8.15 -16.02 -1.00
C PRO A 4 9.28 -15.01 -0.82
N HIS A 5 9.20 -13.89 -1.53
CA HIS A 5 10.11 -12.78 -1.30
C HIS A 5 10.03 -12.33 0.17
N GLY A 6 11.20 -12.20 0.82
CA GLY A 6 11.27 -11.96 2.27
C GLY A 6 10.92 -13.15 3.17
N GLY A 7 10.83 -14.37 2.63
CA GLY A 7 10.69 -15.62 3.38
C GLY A 7 9.26 -15.96 3.82
N LYS A 8 8.33 -15.01 3.84
CA LYS A 8 6.95 -15.22 4.29
C LYS A 8 5.94 -14.57 3.35
N LEU A 9 4.96 -15.34 2.91
CA LEU A 9 3.80 -14.79 2.22
C LEU A 9 2.91 -14.03 3.21
N ILE A 10 2.69 -12.75 2.94
CA ILE A 10 1.74 -11.93 3.68
C ILE A 10 0.39 -12.02 2.96
N TYR A 11 -0.66 -12.35 3.71
CA TYR A 11 -2.02 -12.43 3.18
C TYR A 11 -2.96 -11.74 4.18
N ASN A 12 -3.22 -10.46 3.93
CA ASN A 12 -3.94 -9.57 4.83
C ASN A 12 -5.38 -9.33 4.36
N VAL A 13 -6.12 -10.41 4.12
CA VAL A 13 -7.54 -10.36 3.74
C VAL A 13 -8.40 -10.65 4.97
N LEU A 14 -9.35 -9.78 5.26
CA LEU A 14 -10.30 -9.98 6.36
C LEU A 14 -11.26 -11.14 6.05
N SER A 15 -11.62 -11.90 7.10
CA SER A 15 -12.71 -12.87 7.03
C SER A 15 -14.07 -12.19 6.79
N GLU A 16 -15.04 -12.92 6.28
CA GLU A 16 -16.40 -12.39 6.08
C GLU A 16 -17.00 -11.78 7.36
N ARG A 17 -16.78 -12.43 8.50
CA ARG A 17 -17.28 -11.96 9.78
C ARG A 17 -16.64 -10.63 10.21
N GLU A 18 -15.35 -10.48 9.99
CA GLU A 18 -14.64 -9.22 10.32
C GLU A 18 -15.06 -8.10 9.38
N ARG A 19 -15.21 -8.39 8.09
CA ARG A 19 -15.71 -7.44 7.09
C ARG A 19 -17.10 -6.93 7.46
N SER A 20 -18.04 -7.84 7.76
CA SER A 20 -19.41 -7.45 8.15
C SER A 20 -19.41 -6.53 9.37
N LYS A 21 -18.59 -6.83 10.37
CA LYS A 21 -18.46 -6.00 11.56
C LYS A 21 -17.98 -4.57 11.28
N ILE A 22 -16.96 -4.44 10.41
CA ILE A 22 -16.42 -3.12 10.02
C ILE A 22 -17.45 -2.36 9.19
N MET A 23 -18.12 -3.04 8.26
CA MET A 23 -19.15 -2.42 7.41
C MET A 23 -20.40 -1.97 8.19
N GLU A 24 -20.75 -2.64 9.30
CA GLU A 24 -21.82 -2.20 10.19
C GLU A 24 -21.47 -0.88 10.93
N GLN A 25 -20.19 -0.58 11.07
CA GLN A 25 -19.67 0.58 11.78
C GLN A 25 -18.92 1.55 10.84
N GLU A 26 -19.08 1.42 9.54
CA GLU A 26 -18.26 2.17 8.56
C GLU A 26 -18.37 3.70 8.70
N ASP A 27 -19.47 4.20 9.23
CA ASP A 27 -19.69 5.64 9.45
C ASP A 27 -18.94 6.19 10.67
N GLU A 28 -18.41 5.31 11.52
CA GLU A 28 -17.58 5.69 12.68
C GLU A 28 -16.11 5.94 12.30
N PHE A 29 -15.69 5.48 11.13
CA PHE A 29 -14.31 5.62 10.65
C PHE A 29 -14.12 6.86 9.76
N GLN A 30 -12.99 7.51 9.93
CA GLN A 30 -12.51 8.47 8.93
C GLN A 30 -12.25 7.75 7.60
N LYS A 31 -12.75 8.34 6.50
CA LYS A 31 -12.61 7.78 5.15
C LYS A 31 -11.62 8.58 4.33
N ILE A 32 -10.62 7.91 3.76
CA ILE A 32 -9.64 8.50 2.84
C ILE A 32 -9.90 7.97 1.43
N VAL A 33 -10.13 8.90 0.50
CA VAL A 33 -10.33 8.54 -0.92
C VAL A 33 -8.98 8.30 -1.58
N ILE A 34 -8.82 7.12 -2.17
CA ILE A 34 -7.62 6.74 -2.92
C ILE A 34 -7.92 6.60 -4.42
N ASN A 35 -6.91 6.83 -5.26
CA ASN A 35 -7.03 6.68 -6.70
C ASN A 35 -6.92 5.21 -7.14
N ASP A 36 -7.16 4.94 -8.43
CA ASP A 36 -7.21 3.58 -8.97
C ASP A 36 -5.86 2.84 -8.89
N GLU A 37 -4.75 3.58 -8.92
CA GLU A 37 -3.40 3.01 -8.76
C GLU A 37 -3.17 2.57 -7.32
N LEU A 38 -3.51 3.39 -6.35
CA LEU A 38 -3.46 3.05 -4.93
C LEU A 38 -4.42 1.90 -4.58
N VAL A 39 -5.60 1.83 -5.21
CA VAL A 39 -6.50 0.66 -5.06
C VAL A 39 -5.79 -0.63 -5.48
N LYS A 40 -5.04 -0.62 -6.60
CA LYS A 40 -4.24 -1.77 -7.04
C LYS A 40 -3.14 -2.11 -6.03
N ASP A 41 -2.44 -1.10 -5.52
CA ASP A 41 -1.39 -1.31 -4.51
C ASP A 41 -1.95 -1.91 -3.23
N VAL A 42 -3.08 -1.42 -2.74
CA VAL A 42 -3.78 -1.98 -1.57
C VAL A 42 -4.18 -3.44 -1.81
N LYS A 43 -4.72 -3.78 -2.97
CA LYS A 43 -5.04 -5.17 -3.35
C LYS A 43 -3.78 -6.04 -3.45
N ASN A 44 -2.71 -5.52 -4.04
CA ASN A 44 -1.43 -6.23 -4.15
C ASN A 44 -0.81 -6.51 -2.77
N ILE A 45 -0.90 -5.57 -1.84
CA ILE A 45 -0.49 -5.79 -0.45
C ILE A 45 -1.38 -6.85 0.21
N GLY A 46 -2.70 -6.68 0.13
CA GLY A 46 -3.68 -7.56 0.77
C GLY A 46 -3.59 -9.02 0.31
N PHE A 47 -3.46 -9.26 -0.99
CA PHE A 47 -3.29 -10.59 -1.57
C PHE A 47 -1.86 -11.14 -1.50
N GLY A 48 -0.91 -10.34 -1.03
CA GLY A 48 0.48 -10.75 -0.80
C GLY A 48 1.38 -10.72 -2.01
N ILE A 49 0.98 -10.07 -3.09
CA ILE A 49 1.83 -9.84 -4.28
C ILE A 49 3.05 -9.01 -3.87
N TYR A 50 2.84 -8.04 -2.97
CA TYR A 50 3.90 -7.19 -2.42
C TYR A 50 4.52 -7.73 -1.12
N SER A 51 4.46 -9.05 -0.88
CA SER A 51 5.18 -9.62 0.27
C SER A 51 6.67 -9.23 0.23
N PRO A 52 7.29 -8.85 1.35
CA PRO A 52 6.79 -8.99 2.72
C PRO A 52 6.01 -7.78 3.28
N LEU A 53 5.64 -6.79 2.45
CA LEU A 53 4.91 -5.61 2.93
C LEU A 53 3.54 -6.02 3.50
N LYS A 54 3.17 -5.38 4.61
CA LYS A 54 1.86 -5.55 5.24
C LYS A 54 0.95 -4.34 5.03
N GLY A 55 1.51 -3.25 4.52
CA GLY A 55 0.83 -1.99 4.32
C GLY A 55 1.73 -0.98 3.63
N PHE A 56 1.41 0.29 3.81
CA PHE A 56 2.24 1.40 3.33
C PHE A 56 3.42 1.62 4.27
N LEU A 57 4.57 1.98 3.69
CA LEU A 57 5.84 2.12 4.40
C LEU A 57 5.76 3.21 5.48
N ASN A 58 6.25 2.92 6.68
CA ASN A 58 6.54 3.92 7.70
C ASN A 58 7.82 4.70 7.36
N GLU A 59 8.17 5.72 8.18
CA GLU A 59 9.32 6.59 7.92
C GLU A 59 10.64 5.81 7.81
N GLU A 60 10.91 4.89 8.75
CA GLU A 60 12.13 4.07 8.74
C GLU A 60 12.23 3.19 7.50
N GLU A 61 11.14 2.54 7.12
CA GLU A 61 11.07 1.70 5.91
C GLU A 61 11.25 2.53 4.64
N PHE A 62 10.58 3.68 4.58
CA PHE A 62 10.68 4.61 3.47
C PHE A 62 12.11 5.12 3.26
N GLU A 63 12.76 5.61 4.31
CA GLU A 63 14.15 6.07 4.26
C GLU A 63 15.09 4.95 3.84
N SER A 64 14.97 3.77 4.44
CA SER A 64 15.78 2.61 4.09
C SER A 64 15.65 2.20 2.62
N VAL A 65 14.43 2.23 2.09
CA VAL A 65 14.18 1.90 0.68
C VAL A 65 14.79 2.96 -0.25
N ILE A 66 14.66 4.25 0.07
CA ILE A 66 15.24 5.32 -0.75
C ILE A 66 16.76 5.26 -0.73
N ASP A 67 17.36 5.04 0.42
CA ASP A 67 18.82 5.10 0.59
C ASP A 67 19.53 3.85 0.07
N CYS A 68 18.96 2.68 0.33
CA CYS A 68 19.63 1.39 0.16
C CYS A 68 18.91 0.43 -0.80
N MET A 69 17.70 0.77 -1.31
CA MET A 69 16.84 -0.14 -2.06
C MET A 69 16.54 -1.43 -1.29
N ARG A 70 16.37 -1.31 0.04
CA ARG A 70 16.08 -2.42 0.95
C ARG A 70 15.18 -1.97 2.08
N LEU A 71 14.35 -2.91 2.55
CA LEU A 71 13.66 -2.75 3.82
C LEU A 71 14.65 -2.83 4.99
N PRO A 72 14.33 -2.34 6.21
CA PRO A 72 15.22 -2.40 7.37
C PRO A 72 15.71 -3.80 7.72
N ASN A 73 14.92 -4.83 7.41
CA ASN A 73 15.30 -6.24 7.59
C ASN A 73 16.24 -6.78 6.50
N GLY A 74 16.72 -5.93 5.58
CA GLY A 74 17.66 -6.28 4.52
C GLY A 74 17.05 -6.87 3.25
N VAL A 75 15.74 -7.08 3.21
CA VAL A 75 15.05 -7.58 2.00
C VAL A 75 15.11 -6.51 0.91
N ALA A 76 15.48 -6.90 -0.31
CA ALA A 76 15.57 -6.00 -1.44
C ALA A 76 14.18 -5.43 -1.79
N TRP A 77 14.08 -4.10 -1.85
CA TRP A 77 12.87 -3.38 -2.21
C TRP A 77 13.24 -2.04 -2.85
N SER A 78 12.95 -1.85 -4.11
CA SER A 78 13.54 -0.76 -4.89
C SER A 78 12.66 0.48 -5.07
N ILE A 79 11.35 0.35 -4.88
CA ILE A 79 10.39 1.45 -5.07
C ILE A 79 9.51 1.56 -3.83
N PRO A 80 9.46 2.71 -3.15
CA PRO A 80 8.58 2.90 -2.00
C PRO A 80 7.10 2.75 -2.37
N ILE A 81 6.36 1.99 -1.59
CA ILE A 81 4.89 1.91 -1.67
C ILE A 81 4.34 2.78 -0.56
N VAL A 82 3.79 3.92 -0.93
CA VAL A 82 3.43 5.01 0.01
C VAL A 82 2.02 5.54 -0.27
N LEU A 83 1.40 6.06 0.78
CA LEU A 83 0.12 6.76 0.74
C LEU A 83 0.33 8.20 1.20
N ASP A 84 -0.07 9.17 0.40
CA ASP A 84 0.10 10.58 0.69
C ASP A 84 -1.16 11.24 1.26
N THR A 85 -0.97 12.23 2.14
CA THR A 85 -2.06 13.01 2.71
C THR A 85 -1.64 14.45 3.00
N ASP A 86 -2.63 15.37 3.02
CA ASP A 86 -2.51 16.69 3.64
C ASP A 86 -3.46 16.84 4.84
N GLU A 87 -4.25 15.79 5.12
CA GLU A 87 -5.24 15.78 6.19
C GLU A 87 -4.62 15.29 7.52
N ASP A 88 -5.26 15.63 8.61
CA ASP A 88 -5.01 14.97 9.89
C ASP A 88 -5.74 13.63 9.89
N VAL A 89 -5.05 12.56 10.27
CA VAL A 89 -5.50 11.19 10.10
C VAL A 89 -5.62 10.51 11.47
N GLU A 90 -6.72 9.79 11.67
CA GLU A 90 -6.96 8.97 12.87
C GLU A 90 -6.15 7.68 12.85
N ASP A 91 -6.08 6.99 14.01
CA ASP A 91 -5.31 5.74 14.17
C ASP A 91 -5.86 4.59 13.30
N GLU A 92 -7.16 4.59 13.04
CA GLU A 92 -7.82 3.62 12.17
C GLU A 92 -8.67 4.34 11.13
N ILE A 93 -8.43 4.05 9.85
CA ILE A 93 -9.13 4.69 8.72
C ILE A 93 -9.62 3.66 7.71
N LEU A 94 -10.66 4.02 6.97
CA LEU A 94 -11.10 3.27 5.80
C LEU A 94 -10.55 3.90 4.52
N LEU A 95 -9.87 3.10 3.71
CA LEU A 95 -9.49 3.48 2.36
C LEU A 95 -10.65 3.17 1.42
N ILE A 96 -11.15 4.19 0.74
CA ILE A 96 -12.27 4.08 -0.19
C ILE A 96 -11.85 4.49 -1.61
N ASN A 97 -12.47 3.92 -2.62
CA ASN A 97 -12.26 4.36 -4.00
C ASN A 97 -13.08 5.62 -4.33
N LYS A 98 -12.95 6.13 -5.55
CA LYS A 98 -13.65 7.35 -6.02
C LYS A 98 -15.17 7.20 -6.04
N GLU A 99 -15.69 5.97 -6.16
CA GLU A 99 -17.10 5.63 -6.11
C GLU A 99 -17.64 5.47 -4.68
N GLY A 100 -16.79 5.62 -3.66
CA GLY A 100 -17.16 5.47 -2.25
C GLY A 100 -17.17 4.01 -1.76
N LYS A 101 -16.70 3.05 -2.56
CA LYS A 101 -16.57 1.65 -2.13
C LYS A 101 -15.39 1.50 -1.17
N VAL A 102 -15.63 0.83 -0.04
CA VAL A 102 -14.59 0.51 0.93
C VAL A 102 -13.66 -0.57 0.36
N ILE A 103 -12.37 -0.28 0.32
CA ILE A 103 -11.32 -1.16 -0.20
C ILE A 103 -10.59 -1.89 0.93
N ALA A 104 -10.16 -1.16 1.95
CA ALA A 104 -9.41 -1.73 3.08
C ALA A 104 -9.60 -0.91 4.36
N LEU A 105 -9.37 -1.55 5.50
CA LEU A 105 -9.08 -0.91 6.77
C LEU A 105 -7.57 -0.71 6.86
N MET A 106 -7.12 0.46 7.31
CA MET A 106 -5.73 0.76 7.60
C MET A 106 -5.56 1.15 9.06
N ASN A 107 -4.62 0.47 9.73
CA ASN A 107 -4.14 0.88 11.05
C ASN A 107 -2.92 1.78 10.83
N VAL A 108 -3.09 3.07 11.09
CA VAL A 108 -2.05 4.08 10.94
C VAL A 108 -1.04 3.93 12.08
N THR A 109 0.22 3.77 11.73
CA THR A 109 1.31 3.67 12.71
C THR A 109 2.24 4.86 12.67
N ASP A 110 2.22 5.61 11.56
CA ASP A 110 3.14 6.72 11.34
C ASP A 110 2.57 7.75 10.37
N ILE A 111 2.85 9.02 10.60
CA ILE A 111 2.56 10.13 9.69
C ILE A 111 3.80 11.02 9.65
N TYR A 112 4.43 11.10 8.50
CA TYR A 112 5.74 11.75 8.37
C TYR A 112 5.84 12.64 7.13
N GLY A 113 6.73 13.63 7.21
CA GLY A 113 7.09 14.48 6.08
C GLY A 113 8.23 13.87 5.28
N TYR A 114 8.36 14.22 4.02
CA TYR A 114 9.42 13.71 3.15
C TYR A 114 9.92 14.77 2.18
N ASN A 115 11.13 14.55 1.65
CA ASN A 115 11.73 15.44 0.66
C ASN A 115 11.52 14.86 -0.76
N LYS A 116 10.66 15.51 -1.56
CA LYS A 116 10.33 15.06 -2.92
C LYS A 116 11.55 15.04 -3.85
N GLU A 117 12.45 16.01 -3.75
CA GLU A 117 13.66 16.04 -4.59
C GLU A 117 14.59 14.88 -4.26
N TYR A 118 14.77 14.62 -2.96
CA TYR A 118 15.56 13.47 -2.51
C TYR A 118 14.95 12.15 -2.97
N PHE A 119 13.62 12.01 -2.88
CA PHE A 119 12.88 10.84 -3.35
C PHE A 119 13.14 10.59 -4.84
N VAL A 120 12.87 11.57 -5.71
CA VAL A 120 13.01 11.38 -7.17
C VAL A 120 14.45 11.13 -7.59
N GLU A 121 15.41 11.81 -6.97
CA GLU A 121 16.83 11.67 -7.27
C GLU A 121 17.36 10.27 -6.93
N ASN A 122 16.95 9.72 -5.79
CA ASN A 122 17.41 8.40 -5.35
C ASN A 122 16.68 7.24 -6.02
N VAL A 123 15.39 7.36 -6.31
CA VAL A 123 14.60 6.30 -6.94
C VAL A 123 14.75 6.31 -8.46
N PHE A 124 14.58 7.48 -9.10
CA PHE A 124 14.56 7.59 -10.57
C PHE A 124 15.89 8.04 -11.17
N ARG A 125 16.85 8.47 -10.34
CA ARG A 125 18.15 8.99 -10.78
C ARG A 125 18.04 10.21 -11.70
N THR A 126 16.92 10.90 -11.68
CA THR A 126 16.65 12.12 -12.45
C THR A 126 15.62 12.99 -11.73
N LYS A 127 15.70 14.31 -11.95
CA LYS A 127 14.71 15.30 -11.51
C LYS A 127 13.87 15.83 -12.68
N ASP A 128 14.00 15.25 -13.87
CA ASP A 128 13.26 15.68 -15.05
C ASP A 128 11.77 15.40 -14.89
N LYS A 129 10.98 16.47 -14.83
CA LYS A 129 9.52 16.42 -14.69
C LYS A 129 8.80 15.80 -15.90
N ASN A 130 9.49 15.62 -17.03
CA ASN A 130 8.94 14.87 -18.16
C ASN A 130 8.94 13.35 -17.92
N HIS A 131 9.71 12.88 -16.93
CA HIS A 131 9.64 11.48 -16.51
C HIS A 131 8.34 11.25 -15.71
N PRO A 132 7.46 10.32 -16.12
CA PRO A 132 6.15 10.11 -15.48
C PRO A 132 6.24 9.95 -13.96
N GLY A 133 7.07 9.00 -13.48
CA GLY A 133 7.21 8.77 -12.04
C GLY A 133 7.74 9.98 -11.25
N VAL A 134 8.60 10.82 -11.85
CA VAL A 134 9.05 12.06 -11.23
C VAL A 134 7.90 13.07 -11.12
N SER A 135 7.10 13.18 -12.19
CA SER A 135 5.91 14.03 -12.20
C SER A 135 4.93 13.61 -11.11
N ASP A 136 4.70 12.30 -10.96
CA ASP A 136 3.77 11.77 -9.97
C ASP A 136 4.22 12.12 -8.55
N ILE A 137 5.51 11.94 -8.21
CA ILE A 137 6.03 12.29 -6.89
C ILE A 137 5.91 13.80 -6.61
N TYR A 138 6.17 14.67 -7.61
CA TYR A 138 6.01 16.10 -7.41
C TYR A 138 4.54 16.52 -7.18
N ASN A 139 3.58 15.77 -7.73
CA ASN A 139 2.15 16.00 -7.55
C ASN A 139 1.59 15.42 -6.24
N MET A 140 2.31 14.53 -5.56
CA MET A 140 1.91 14.00 -4.26
C MET A 140 1.75 15.10 -3.20
N LYS A 141 1.00 14.82 -2.16
CA LYS A 141 0.79 15.70 -1.00
C LYS A 141 2.05 15.79 -0.14
N LYS A 142 1.98 16.50 1.00
CA LYS A 142 3.18 16.86 1.77
C LYS A 142 3.60 15.83 2.81
N LYS A 143 2.65 15.03 3.29
CA LYS A 143 2.87 14.00 4.32
C LYS A 143 2.61 12.63 3.71
N LEU A 144 3.26 11.62 4.26
CA LEU A 144 3.01 10.21 3.99
C LEU A 144 2.42 9.53 5.22
N ILE A 145 1.60 8.51 4.98
CA ILE A 145 0.99 7.69 6.04
C ILE A 145 1.57 6.29 5.93
N GLY A 146 2.20 5.82 6.99
CA GLY A 146 2.63 4.43 7.17
C GLY A 146 1.66 3.63 8.01
N GLY A 147 1.55 2.34 7.72
CA GLY A 147 0.72 1.46 8.54
C GLY A 147 0.26 0.19 7.84
N GLU A 148 -0.25 -0.75 8.62
CA GLU A 148 -0.73 -2.04 8.11
C GLU A 148 -2.13 -1.91 7.51
N ILE A 149 -2.37 -2.59 6.38
CA ILE A 149 -3.70 -2.66 5.78
C ILE A 149 -4.32 -4.05 5.95
N LYS A 150 -5.64 -4.08 6.03
CA LYS A 150 -6.45 -5.31 5.97
C LYS A 150 -7.49 -5.16 4.86
N LEU A 151 -7.36 -5.97 3.82
CA LEU A 151 -8.19 -5.90 2.62
C LEU A 151 -9.64 -6.31 2.92
N ILE A 152 -10.57 -5.47 2.54
CA ILE A 152 -12.02 -5.68 2.63
C ILE A 152 -12.58 -6.07 1.27
N ASP A 153 -12.23 -5.32 0.21
CA ASP A 153 -12.68 -5.62 -1.14
C ASP A 153 -11.84 -6.71 -1.78
N THR A 154 -12.42 -7.90 -1.84
CA THR A 154 -11.80 -9.08 -2.46
C THR A 154 -12.24 -9.32 -3.90
N GLU A 155 -13.01 -8.42 -4.48
CA GLU A 155 -13.39 -8.56 -5.89
C GLU A 155 -12.16 -8.52 -6.78
N LYS A 156 -12.02 -9.55 -7.60
CA LYS A 156 -11.01 -9.64 -8.63
C LYS A 156 -11.56 -9.08 -9.93
N GLU A 157 -10.70 -8.47 -10.71
CA GLU A 157 -11.07 -7.94 -12.04
C GLU A 157 -11.60 -9.04 -12.99
N PRO A 158 -12.24 -8.67 -14.11
CA PRO A 158 -12.61 -9.61 -15.15
C PRO A 158 -11.44 -10.53 -15.50
N PHE A 159 -11.74 -11.81 -15.76
CA PHE A 159 -10.74 -12.86 -16.00
C PHE A 159 -10.03 -13.38 -14.74
N TYR A 160 -10.66 -13.26 -13.54
CA TYR A 160 -10.12 -13.78 -12.27
C TYR A 160 -9.63 -15.22 -12.34
N ASN A 161 -10.18 -16.08 -13.20
CA ASN A 161 -9.74 -17.46 -13.42
C ASN A 161 -8.29 -17.56 -13.93
N TYR A 162 -7.76 -16.48 -14.50
CA TYR A 162 -6.39 -16.39 -15.02
C TYR A 162 -5.51 -15.47 -14.19
N ASN A 163 -6.12 -14.65 -13.31
CA ASN A 163 -5.43 -13.72 -12.43
C ASN A 163 -5.37 -14.30 -11.00
N LEU A 164 -4.53 -15.32 -10.85
CA LEU A 164 -4.33 -16.01 -9.58
C LEU A 164 -3.45 -15.18 -8.65
N ASP A 165 -3.85 -15.11 -7.38
CA ASP A 165 -3.00 -14.51 -6.35
C ASP A 165 -1.87 -15.48 -5.91
N PRO A 166 -0.85 -14.99 -5.16
CA PRO A 166 0.27 -15.83 -4.73
C PRO A 166 -0.13 -17.01 -3.84
N LYS A 167 -1.24 -16.92 -3.11
CA LYS A 167 -1.76 -18.03 -2.30
C LYS A 167 -2.34 -19.13 -3.19
N GLU A 168 -3.07 -18.74 -4.22
CA GLU A 168 -3.67 -19.66 -5.19
C GLU A 168 -2.60 -20.37 -6.02
N THR A 169 -1.62 -19.62 -6.55
CA THR A 169 -0.52 -20.18 -7.35
C THR A 169 0.39 -21.13 -6.56
N ARG A 170 0.39 -21.06 -5.23
CA ARG A 170 1.20 -21.94 -4.36
C ARG A 170 0.50 -23.23 -3.99
N ILE A 171 -0.78 -23.36 -4.30
CA ILE A 171 -1.57 -24.60 -4.09
C ILE A 171 -1.51 -25.49 -5.34
N LEU A 172 -1.26 -24.91 -6.51
CA LEU A 172 -1.07 -25.60 -7.78
C LEU A 172 0.34 -26.22 -7.86
#